data_989fbb9b12e8055c73dd4bc7134d0df5
#
_entry.id   989fbb9b12e8055c73dd4bc7134d0df5
#
_cell.length_a   1.000
_cell.length_b   1.000
_cell.length_c   1.000
_cell.angle_alpha   90.00
_cell.angle_beta   90.00
_cell.angle_gamma   90.00
#
_symmetry.space_group_name_H-M   'P 1'
#
loop_
_entity.id
_entity.type
_entity.pdbx_description
1 polymer ?
#
loop_
_entity_poly.entity_id
_entity_poly.type
_entity_poly.pdbx_seq_one_letter_code
_entity_poly.pdbx_strand_id
1 'polypeptide(L)'
;SPTTIDQGQCSTLNWSVENVQAVWVYPQGQPYQNYPRTGQGSERVCPPVTTTYEMRVLLRDGTVTFQRATVTVRPAAVQNPLNGTAWQVTGYYIGNAVVSPITGTTLTMRFDGSTISGNAGCNTYNATYSVSGSSISIGAISTGMSMCDTPTGVMEQERDFLAALRSSATFQFDVSQLTLRRADGTVTVFSNRIQ
;
A
#
# COMPACT_ATOMS: atom_id res chain seq x y z
N SER A 1 25.96 -9.48 -6.27
CA SER A 1 25.38 -9.86 -5.13
C SER A 1 24.12 -9.47 -4.67
N PRO A 2 23.36 -8.86 -4.00
CA PRO A 2 22.11 -9.42 -3.46
C PRO A 2 21.24 -9.97 -4.58
N THR A 3 20.69 -11.17 -4.38
CA THR A 3 19.72 -11.79 -5.30
C THR A 3 18.30 -11.24 -5.09
N THR A 4 18.07 -10.50 -3.99
CA THR A 4 16.81 -9.81 -3.68
C THR A 4 17.12 -8.35 -3.36
N ILE A 5 16.40 -7.45 -4.01
CA ILE A 5 16.51 -5.99 -3.84
C ILE A 5 15.12 -5.38 -3.64
N ASP A 6 15.03 -4.22 -3.03
CA ASP A 6 13.81 -3.44 -2.99
C ASP A 6 13.66 -2.62 -4.29
N GLN A 7 12.43 -2.30 -4.66
CA GLN A 7 12.15 -1.51 -5.86
C GLN A 7 12.95 -0.20 -5.84
N GLY A 8 13.64 0.09 -6.95
CA GLY A 8 14.55 1.24 -7.09
C GLY A 8 15.97 0.97 -6.62
N GLN A 9 16.27 -0.17 -6.00
CA GLN A 9 17.62 -0.58 -5.66
C GLN A 9 18.28 -1.38 -6.79
N CYS A 10 19.56 -1.65 -6.65
CA CYS A 10 20.35 -2.33 -7.66
C CYS A 10 21.09 -3.54 -7.09
N SER A 11 21.35 -4.51 -7.94
CA SER A 11 22.21 -5.66 -7.68
C SER A 11 23.44 -5.61 -8.58
N THR A 12 24.45 -6.43 -8.30
CA THR A 12 25.62 -6.61 -9.15
C THR A 12 25.70 -8.05 -9.61
N LEU A 13 25.65 -8.24 -10.91
CA LEU A 13 25.96 -9.52 -11.56
C LEU A 13 27.48 -9.63 -11.68
N ASN A 14 28.03 -10.79 -11.31
CA ASN A 14 29.44 -11.09 -11.47
C ASN A 14 29.58 -12.41 -12.23
N TRP A 15 30.52 -12.49 -13.15
CA TRP A 15 30.82 -13.70 -13.90
C TRP A 15 32.31 -13.85 -14.16
N SER A 16 32.73 -15.09 -14.27
CA SER A 16 34.09 -15.46 -14.68
C SER A 16 34.02 -16.77 -15.44
N VAL A 17 34.37 -16.74 -16.70
CA VAL A 17 34.49 -17.89 -17.58
C VAL A 17 35.77 -17.79 -18.38
N GLU A 18 36.48 -18.92 -18.55
CA GLU A 18 37.75 -19.00 -19.24
C GLU A 18 37.62 -19.88 -20.49
N ASN A 19 38.58 -19.72 -21.41
CA ASN A 19 38.69 -20.53 -22.63
C ASN A 19 37.43 -20.45 -23.52
N VAL A 20 36.81 -19.30 -23.56
CA VAL A 20 35.61 -19.04 -24.34
C VAL A 20 35.90 -18.26 -25.62
N GLN A 21 35.02 -18.34 -26.61
CA GLN A 21 35.06 -17.56 -27.83
C GLN A 21 34.30 -16.24 -27.66
N ALA A 22 33.10 -16.29 -27.02
CA ALA A 22 32.30 -15.11 -26.78
C ALA A 22 31.37 -15.32 -25.58
N VAL A 23 30.98 -14.21 -24.91
CA VAL A 23 30.09 -14.16 -23.77
C VAL A 23 29.08 -13.03 -23.96
N TRP A 24 27.85 -13.28 -23.58
CA TRP A 24 26.76 -12.29 -23.52
C TRP A 24 26.05 -12.42 -22.19
N VAL A 25 25.75 -11.29 -21.54
CA VAL A 25 24.97 -11.24 -20.30
C VAL A 25 23.81 -10.27 -20.53
N TYR A 26 22.57 -10.76 -20.47
CA TYR A 26 21.39 -10.01 -20.90
C TYR A 26 20.14 -10.40 -20.09
N PRO A 27 19.13 -9.51 -20.01
CA PRO A 27 17.82 -9.88 -19.46
C PRO A 27 17.17 -10.94 -20.35
N GLN A 28 16.66 -12.00 -19.74
CA GLN A 28 15.99 -13.09 -20.45
C GLN A 28 14.86 -12.55 -21.34
N GLY A 29 14.79 -13.01 -22.58
CA GLY A 29 13.83 -12.55 -23.60
C GLY A 29 14.31 -11.36 -24.44
N GLN A 30 15.46 -10.76 -24.13
CA GLN A 30 16.08 -9.75 -24.96
C GLN A 30 17.03 -10.38 -25.99
N PRO A 31 17.25 -9.75 -27.16
CA PRO A 31 18.20 -10.24 -28.14
C PRO A 31 19.63 -10.15 -27.59
N TYR A 32 20.27 -11.31 -27.37
CA TYR A 32 21.58 -11.41 -26.75
C TYR A 32 22.69 -10.64 -27.50
N GLN A 33 22.56 -10.48 -28.80
CA GLN A 33 23.56 -9.81 -29.66
C GLN A 33 23.86 -8.38 -29.20
N ASN A 34 22.94 -7.74 -28.50
CA ASN A 34 23.07 -6.37 -28.02
C ASN A 34 23.87 -6.27 -26.70
N TYR A 35 24.24 -7.43 -26.11
CA TYR A 35 24.84 -7.48 -24.78
C TYR A 35 26.18 -8.25 -24.73
N PRO A 36 27.14 -8.00 -25.66
CA PRO A 36 28.46 -8.67 -25.62
C PRO A 36 29.23 -8.29 -24.36
N ARG A 37 29.92 -9.27 -23.77
CA ARG A 37 30.73 -9.10 -22.57
C ARG A 37 32.09 -9.82 -22.72
N THR A 38 33.02 -9.45 -21.86
CA THR A 38 34.30 -10.18 -21.69
C THR A 38 34.06 -11.46 -20.89
N GLY A 39 34.96 -12.41 -20.93
CA GLY A 39 34.88 -13.66 -20.17
C GLY A 39 34.83 -13.47 -18.66
N GLN A 40 35.33 -12.34 -18.17
CA GLN A 40 35.27 -11.96 -16.76
C GLN A 40 34.72 -10.53 -16.64
N GLY A 41 33.81 -10.30 -15.69
CA GLY A 41 33.26 -8.97 -15.50
C GLY A 41 32.25 -8.87 -14.38
N SER A 42 31.80 -7.63 -14.19
CA SER A 42 30.70 -7.30 -13.29
C SER A 42 29.82 -6.21 -13.92
N GLU A 43 28.53 -6.27 -13.66
CA GLU A 43 27.55 -5.29 -14.13
C GLU A 43 26.54 -4.96 -13.05
N ARG A 44 26.33 -3.66 -12.79
CA ARG A 44 25.30 -3.18 -11.91
C ARG A 44 23.97 -3.13 -12.66
N VAL A 45 22.97 -3.83 -12.15
CA VAL A 45 21.63 -3.90 -12.75
C VAL A 45 20.57 -3.41 -11.75
N CYS A 46 19.61 -2.60 -12.22
CA CYS A 46 18.58 -1.99 -11.39
C CYS A 46 17.21 -2.27 -12.02
N PRO A 47 16.78 -3.54 -12.06
CA PRO A 47 15.54 -3.90 -12.72
C PRO A 47 14.34 -3.34 -11.94
N PRO A 48 13.30 -2.80 -12.63
CA PRO A 48 12.09 -2.30 -11.96
C PRO A 48 11.17 -3.40 -11.43
N VAL A 49 11.32 -4.62 -11.95
CA VAL A 49 10.57 -5.83 -11.58
C VAL A 49 11.52 -7.02 -11.52
N THR A 50 11.10 -8.10 -10.85
CA THR A 50 11.87 -9.36 -10.81
C THR A 50 12.29 -9.77 -12.21
N THR A 51 13.60 -9.86 -12.43
CA THR A 51 14.19 -10.10 -13.74
C THR A 51 15.21 -11.22 -13.67
N THR A 52 15.08 -12.18 -14.57
CA THR A 52 16.09 -13.22 -14.79
C THR A 52 17.06 -12.75 -15.85
N TYR A 53 18.33 -12.78 -15.51
CA TYR A 53 19.43 -12.54 -16.43
C TYR A 53 19.99 -13.87 -16.90
N GLU A 54 20.37 -13.93 -18.15
CA GLU A 54 20.97 -15.10 -18.77
C GLU A 54 22.37 -14.75 -19.26
N MET A 55 23.33 -15.58 -18.93
CA MET A 55 24.67 -15.55 -19.53
C MET A 55 24.75 -16.66 -20.57
N ARG A 56 24.95 -16.27 -21.83
CA ARG A 56 25.23 -17.16 -22.95
C ARG A 56 26.74 -17.21 -23.18
N VAL A 57 27.30 -18.38 -23.20
CA VAL A 57 28.73 -18.60 -23.42
C VAL A 57 28.89 -19.46 -24.66
N LEU A 58 29.68 -18.96 -25.62
CA LEU A 58 30.14 -19.71 -26.78
C LEU A 58 31.56 -20.22 -26.50
N LEU A 59 31.71 -21.53 -26.38
CA LEU A 59 33.00 -22.19 -26.17
C LEU A 59 33.78 -22.27 -27.48
N ARG A 60 35.08 -22.54 -27.39
CA ARG A 60 35.96 -22.63 -28.55
C ARG A 60 35.65 -23.78 -29.49
N ASP A 61 35.00 -24.81 -28.99
CA ASP A 61 34.54 -25.97 -29.78
C ASP A 61 33.19 -25.73 -30.50
N GLY A 62 32.64 -24.49 -30.38
CA GLY A 62 31.33 -24.12 -30.94
C GLY A 62 30.16 -24.46 -30.05
N THR A 63 30.35 -25.12 -28.92
CA THR A 63 29.26 -25.44 -27.96
C THR A 63 28.75 -24.15 -27.29
N VAL A 64 27.43 -24.09 -27.10
CA VAL A 64 26.79 -22.98 -26.40
C VAL A 64 26.26 -23.46 -25.06
N THR A 65 26.60 -22.78 -24.00
CA THR A 65 26.09 -23.04 -22.64
C THR A 65 25.37 -21.81 -22.08
N PHE A 66 24.50 -22.05 -21.10
CA PHE A 66 23.72 -21.01 -20.47
C PHE A 66 23.80 -21.08 -18.94
N GLN A 67 23.93 -19.92 -18.31
CA GLN A 67 23.78 -19.75 -16.86
C GLN A 67 22.72 -18.70 -16.61
N ARG A 68 21.98 -18.82 -15.50
CA ARG A 68 20.91 -17.87 -15.15
C ARG A 68 21.07 -17.38 -13.73
N ALA A 69 20.72 -16.11 -13.54
CA ALA A 69 20.63 -15.47 -12.22
C ALA A 69 19.35 -14.63 -12.17
N THR A 70 18.54 -14.83 -11.17
CA THR A 70 17.33 -14.03 -10.98
C THR A 70 17.57 -12.98 -9.90
N VAL A 71 17.30 -11.73 -10.24
CA VAL A 71 17.23 -10.63 -9.29
C VAL A 71 15.75 -10.42 -8.94
N THR A 72 15.38 -10.83 -7.73
CA THR A 72 14.03 -10.64 -7.21
C THR A 72 13.85 -9.22 -6.72
N VAL A 73 12.84 -8.53 -7.24
CA VAL A 73 12.50 -7.18 -6.79
C VAL A 73 11.27 -7.25 -5.88
N ARG A 74 11.46 -6.85 -4.63
CA ARG A 74 10.35 -6.63 -3.71
C ARG A 74 9.68 -5.30 -4.06
N PRO A 75 8.36 -5.26 -4.29
CA PRO A 75 7.68 -4.00 -4.48
C PRO A 75 7.89 -3.12 -3.26
N ALA A 76 7.95 -1.80 -3.46
CA ALA A 76 7.96 -0.86 -2.35
C ALA A 76 6.73 -1.14 -1.47
N ALA A 77 6.95 -1.28 -0.17
CA ALA A 77 5.83 -1.38 0.76
C ALA A 77 4.94 -0.16 0.53
N VAL A 78 3.67 -0.39 0.20
CA VAL A 78 2.68 0.69 0.14
C VAL A 78 2.63 1.28 1.54
N GLN A 79 3.26 2.44 1.72
CA GLN A 79 3.20 3.12 3.01
C GLN A 79 1.74 3.52 3.23
N ASN A 80 1.14 2.97 4.26
CA ASN A 80 -0.19 3.38 4.70
C ASN A 80 -0.03 4.65 5.56
N PRO A 81 -0.31 5.83 5.00
CA PRO A 81 -0.05 7.10 5.69
C PRO A 81 -1.03 7.33 6.85
N LEU A 82 -2.12 6.57 6.93
CA LEU A 82 -3.06 6.60 8.05
C LEU A 82 -2.60 5.75 9.22
N ASN A 83 -1.66 4.80 9.02
CA ASN A 83 -1.22 3.90 10.07
C ASN A 83 -0.62 4.65 11.27
N GLY A 84 -1.04 4.29 12.49
CA GLY A 84 -0.63 4.93 13.74
C GLY A 84 -1.28 6.29 13.99
N THR A 85 -2.32 6.67 13.23
CA THR A 85 -3.00 7.97 13.40
C THR A 85 -4.34 7.82 14.13
N ALA A 86 -4.72 8.88 14.85
CA ALA A 86 -5.99 8.97 15.56
C ALA A 86 -6.68 10.30 15.25
N TRP A 87 -8.00 10.25 15.10
CA TRP A 87 -8.81 11.35 14.59
C TRP A 87 -10.11 11.48 15.39
N GLN A 88 -10.48 12.72 15.71
CA GLN A 88 -11.78 13.05 16.25
C GLN A 88 -12.68 13.57 15.14
N VAL A 89 -13.82 12.95 14.94
CA VAL A 89 -14.79 13.34 13.93
C VAL A 89 -15.45 14.66 14.32
N THR A 90 -15.47 15.61 13.41
CA THR A 90 -16.09 16.92 13.57
C THR A 90 -17.36 17.09 12.75
N GLY A 91 -17.54 16.22 11.74
CA GLY A 91 -18.73 16.19 10.92
C GLY A 91 -18.80 14.92 10.06
N TYR A 92 -20.00 14.51 9.70
CA TYR A 92 -20.24 13.40 8.79
C TYR A 92 -21.50 13.66 7.97
N TYR A 93 -21.63 12.96 6.84
CA TYR A 93 -22.71 13.18 5.89
C TYR A 93 -23.89 12.25 6.15
N ILE A 94 -25.10 12.81 6.23
CA ILE A 94 -26.38 12.09 6.17
C ILE A 94 -27.13 12.59 4.93
N GLY A 95 -27.35 11.70 3.96
CA GLY A 95 -27.95 12.13 2.69
C GLY A 95 -27.09 13.19 1.99
N ASN A 96 -27.59 14.43 1.93
CA ASN A 96 -26.91 15.58 1.31
C ASN A 96 -26.49 16.66 2.31
N ALA A 97 -26.54 16.38 3.60
CA ALA A 97 -26.24 17.35 4.66
C ALA A 97 -25.07 16.89 5.53
N VAL A 98 -24.20 17.82 5.90
CA VAL A 98 -23.19 17.60 6.94
C VAL A 98 -23.83 17.83 8.30
N VAL A 99 -23.66 16.90 9.21
CA VAL A 99 -24.06 17.02 10.60
C VAL A 99 -22.85 16.91 11.53
N SER A 100 -22.88 17.67 12.61
CA SER A 100 -21.89 17.58 13.68
C SER A 100 -22.29 16.49 14.67
N PRO A 101 -21.33 15.87 15.38
CA PRO A 101 -21.63 14.98 16.49
C PRO A 101 -22.54 15.65 17.53
N ILE A 102 -23.47 14.88 18.10
CA ILE A 102 -24.37 15.35 19.16
C ILE A 102 -23.55 15.79 20.36
N THR A 103 -23.89 16.94 20.94
CA THR A 103 -23.25 17.47 22.16
C THR A 103 -23.24 16.41 23.26
N GLY A 104 -22.10 16.18 23.89
CA GLY A 104 -21.91 15.14 24.89
C GLY A 104 -21.47 13.78 24.34
N THR A 105 -21.36 13.63 23.01
CA THR A 105 -20.78 12.44 22.37
C THR A 105 -19.40 12.74 21.76
N THR A 106 -18.59 11.69 21.62
CA THR A 106 -17.31 11.78 20.92
C THR A 106 -17.23 10.67 19.89
N LEU A 107 -17.09 11.05 18.62
CA LEU A 107 -16.83 10.11 17.52
C LEU A 107 -15.35 10.11 17.21
N THR A 108 -14.73 8.94 17.15
CA THR A 108 -13.29 8.81 16.89
C THR A 108 -12.98 7.75 15.84
N MET A 109 -11.83 7.92 15.20
CA MET A 109 -11.25 6.95 14.27
C MET A 109 -9.76 6.77 14.63
N ARG A 110 -9.33 5.54 14.85
CA ARG A 110 -7.92 5.17 15.01
C ARG A 110 -7.54 4.13 13.96
N PHE A 111 -6.49 4.40 13.23
CA PHE A 111 -5.93 3.51 12.22
C PHE A 111 -4.68 2.83 12.77
N ASP A 112 -4.68 1.50 12.82
CA ASP A 112 -3.55 0.71 13.34
C ASP A 112 -3.39 -0.58 12.51
N GLY A 113 -2.24 -0.71 11.84
CA GLY A 113 -1.98 -1.82 10.93
C GLY A 113 -3.01 -1.87 9.80
N SER A 114 -3.87 -2.87 9.83
CA SER A 114 -4.99 -3.07 8.89
C SER A 114 -6.38 -2.88 9.55
N THR A 115 -6.42 -2.31 10.76
CA THR A 115 -7.66 -2.14 11.53
C THR A 115 -7.96 -0.67 11.73
N ILE A 116 -9.22 -0.28 11.49
CA ILE A 116 -9.80 0.98 11.96
C ILE A 116 -10.71 0.67 13.15
N SER A 117 -10.58 1.46 14.20
CA SER A 117 -11.39 1.34 15.42
C SER A 117 -11.73 2.71 16.00
N GLY A 118 -12.71 2.78 16.86
CA GLY A 118 -13.07 4.03 17.52
C GLY A 118 -14.36 3.94 18.33
N ASN A 119 -14.87 5.11 18.67
CA ASN A 119 -16.17 5.29 19.32
C ASN A 119 -17.15 5.93 18.33
N ALA A 120 -18.38 5.44 18.29
CA ALA A 120 -19.44 5.90 17.41
C ALA A 120 -20.54 6.72 18.14
N GLY A 121 -20.23 7.11 19.38
CA GLY A 121 -21.15 7.86 20.24
C GLY A 121 -21.66 7.03 21.41
N CYS A 122 -22.29 5.89 21.17
CA CYS A 122 -22.68 4.93 22.19
C CYS A 122 -21.70 3.78 22.28
N ASN A 123 -21.46 3.09 21.16
CA ASN A 123 -20.63 1.90 21.12
C ASN A 123 -19.25 2.18 20.50
N THR A 124 -18.29 1.36 20.90
CA THR A 124 -17.04 1.22 20.15
C THR A 124 -17.27 0.38 18.91
N TYR A 125 -16.47 0.60 17.89
CA TYR A 125 -16.49 -0.17 16.65
C TYR A 125 -15.10 -0.57 16.20
N ASN A 126 -15.03 -1.59 15.36
CA ASN A 126 -13.82 -1.96 14.62
C ASN A 126 -14.19 -2.51 13.24
N ALA A 127 -13.25 -2.36 12.31
CA ALA A 127 -13.32 -2.93 10.97
C ALA A 127 -11.91 -3.15 10.44
N THR A 128 -11.77 -3.99 9.42
CA THR A 128 -10.57 -4.01 8.61
C THR A 128 -10.57 -2.84 7.64
N TYR A 129 -9.40 -2.33 7.27
CA TYR A 129 -9.27 -1.37 6.20
C TYR A 129 -8.00 -1.63 5.39
N SER A 130 -7.99 -1.15 4.16
CA SER A 130 -6.82 -1.15 3.29
C SER A 130 -6.69 0.18 2.56
N VAL A 131 -5.45 0.53 2.20
CA VAL A 131 -5.10 1.78 1.50
C VAL A 131 -4.29 1.45 0.27
N SER A 132 -4.57 2.16 -0.83
CA SER A 132 -3.78 2.13 -2.06
C SER A 132 -3.74 3.54 -2.66
N GLY A 133 -2.58 4.21 -2.56
CA GLY A 133 -2.47 5.63 -2.89
C GLY A 133 -3.41 6.46 -2.02
N SER A 134 -4.34 7.19 -2.61
CA SER A 134 -5.39 7.98 -1.93
C SER A 134 -6.71 7.23 -1.75
N SER A 135 -6.79 5.97 -2.19
CA SER A 135 -7.98 5.14 -2.03
C SER A 135 -7.97 4.44 -0.67
N ILE A 136 -9.15 4.32 -0.07
CA ILE A 136 -9.39 3.56 1.16
C ILE A 136 -10.57 2.61 0.94
N SER A 137 -10.46 1.41 1.48
CA SER A 137 -11.57 0.45 1.54
C SER A 137 -11.75 0.02 2.98
N ILE A 138 -12.98 0.15 3.48
CA ILE A 138 -13.36 -0.22 4.85
C ILE A 138 -14.30 -1.42 4.78
N GLY A 139 -13.92 -2.48 5.45
CA GLY A 139 -14.66 -3.74 5.49
C GLY A 139 -15.94 -3.68 6.33
N ALA A 140 -16.45 -4.86 6.64
CA ALA A 140 -17.61 -4.95 7.55
C ALA A 140 -17.27 -4.39 8.93
N ILE A 141 -18.13 -3.50 9.43
CA ILE A 141 -17.97 -2.87 10.74
C ILE A 141 -18.67 -3.74 11.78
N SER A 142 -17.96 -4.05 12.86
CA SER A 142 -18.51 -4.68 14.07
C SER A 142 -18.63 -3.62 15.15
N THR A 143 -19.75 -3.61 15.87
CA THR A 143 -20.03 -2.69 16.98
C THR A 143 -20.36 -3.42 18.25
N GLY A 144 -20.28 -2.72 19.37
CA GLY A 144 -20.91 -3.14 20.63
C GLY A 144 -22.43 -3.23 20.51
N MET A 145 -23.08 -3.78 21.53
CA MET A 145 -24.54 -4.00 21.56
C MET A 145 -25.21 -3.18 22.66
N SER A 146 -24.55 -2.16 23.19
CA SER A 146 -25.16 -1.27 24.18
C SER A 146 -26.27 -0.43 23.52
N MET A 147 -27.35 -0.25 24.24
CA MET A 147 -28.46 0.66 23.88
C MET A 147 -28.34 1.90 24.75
N CYS A 148 -28.05 3.04 24.15
CA CYS A 148 -27.90 4.31 24.86
C CYS A 148 -29.14 5.19 24.59
N ASP A 149 -29.73 5.73 25.65
CA ASP A 149 -30.88 6.62 25.56
C ASP A 149 -30.44 8.11 25.67
N THR A 150 -29.22 8.34 26.13
CA THR A 150 -28.68 9.69 26.38
C THR A 150 -27.32 9.85 25.75
N PRO A 151 -27.10 10.94 24.98
CA PRO A 151 -28.09 11.96 24.59
C PRO A 151 -29.09 11.40 23.57
N THR A 152 -30.28 12.04 23.51
CA THR A 152 -31.30 11.66 22.52
C THR A 152 -30.74 11.64 21.09
N GLY A 153 -31.02 10.56 20.34
CA GLY A 153 -30.57 10.40 18.96
C GLY A 153 -29.17 9.79 18.83
N VAL A 154 -28.51 9.37 19.93
CA VAL A 154 -27.17 8.80 19.88
C VAL A 154 -27.08 7.49 19.09
N MET A 155 -28.14 6.67 19.11
CA MET A 155 -28.18 5.42 18.34
C MET A 155 -28.34 5.67 16.84
N GLU A 156 -29.15 6.68 16.47
CA GLU A 156 -29.25 7.14 15.08
C GLU A 156 -27.92 7.72 14.59
N GLN A 157 -27.26 8.53 15.43
CA GLN A 157 -25.93 9.05 15.14
C GLN A 157 -24.93 7.93 14.86
N GLU A 158 -24.88 6.90 15.71
CA GLU A 158 -23.99 5.75 15.53
C GLU A 158 -24.22 5.08 14.19
N ARG A 159 -25.47 4.73 13.88
CA ARG A 159 -25.85 4.11 12.60
C ARG A 159 -25.43 4.96 11.41
N ASP A 160 -25.71 6.25 11.43
CA ASP A 160 -25.51 7.14 10.30
C ASP A 160 -24.02 7.46 10.10
N PHE A 161 -23.28 7.64 11.19
CA PHE A 161 -21.82 7.80 11.14
C PHE A 161 -21.13 6.55 10.58
N LEU A 162 -21.49 5.36 11.05
CA LEU A 162 -20.89 4.12 10.57
C LEU A 162 -21.27 3.83 9.11
N ALA A 163 -22.46 4.22 8.66
CA ALA A 163 -22.85 4.16 7.25
C ALA A 163 -22.03 5.13 6.40
N ALA A 164 -21.79 6.35 6.86
CA ALA A 164 -20.93 7.32 6.20
C ALA A 164 -19.49 6.81 6.10
N LEU A 165 -18.96 6.29 7.20
CA LEU A 165 -17.62 5.72 7.28
C LEU A 165 -17.44 4.57 6.28
N ARG A 166 -18.35 3.61 6.26
CA ARG A 166 -18.32 2.44 5.36
C ARG A 166 -18.43 2.83 3.88
N SER A 167 -19.09 3.93 3.55
CA SER A 167 -19.24 4.42 2.17
C SER A 167 -18.01 5.18 1.65
N SER A 168 -16.99 5.37 2.48
CA SER A 168 -15.76 6.07 2.10
C SER A 168 -14.92 5.24 1.13
N ALA A 169 -14.42 5.88 0.09
CA ALA A 169 -13.63 5.25 -0.97
C ALA A 169 -12.28 5.95 -1.21
N THR A 170 -12.17 7.22 -0.83
CA THR A 170 -10.93 8.00 -0.93
C THR A 170 -10.71 8.82 0.33
N PHE A 171 -9.46 9.22 0.57
CA PHE A 171 -9.12 10.09 1.67
C PHE A 171 -8.13 11.16 1.24
N GLN A 172 -8.18 12.27 1.95
CA GLN A 172 -7.20 13.35 1.90
C GLN A 172 -6.93 13.80 3.33
N PHE A 173 -5.68 13.98 3.68
CA PHE A 173 -5.31 14.49 4.99
C PHE A 173 -4.13 15.46 4.91
N ASP A 174 -4.04 16.34 5.89
CA ASP A 174 -2.87 17.15 6.20
C ASP A 174 -2.41 16.87 7.65
N VAL A 175 -1.61 17.76 8.21
CA VAL A 175 -1.08 17.61 9.58
C VAL A 175 -2.21 17.56 10.63
N SER A 176 -3.33 18.22 10.39
CA SER A 176 -4.38 18.48 11.37
C SER A 176 -5.75 17.91 11.03
N GLN A 177 -6.03 17.64 9.77
CA GLN A 177 -7.35 17.25 9.30
C GLN A 177 -7.30 16.02 8.40
N LEU A 178 -8.32 15.16 8.54
CA LEU A 178 -8.59 14.03 7.64
C LEU A 178 -10.02 14.17 7.09
N THR A 179 -10.12 14.14 5.77
CA THR A 179 -11.39 14.11 5.05
C THR A 179 -11.52 12.79 4.31
N LEU A 180 -12.61 12.07 4.57
CA LEU A 180 -12.99 10.88 3.81
C LEU A 180 -14.06 11.25 2.78
N ARG A 181 -14.05 10.58 1.61
CA ARG A 181 -14.98 10.85 0.51
C ARG A 181 -15.47 9.55 -0.12
N ARG A 182 -16.67 9.58 -0.69
CA ARG A 182 -17.18 8.55 -1.60
C ARG A 182 -16.41 8.57 -2.93
N ALA A 183 -16.64 7.57 -3.75
CA ALA A 183 -16.04 7.45 -5.09
C ALA A 183 -16.45 8.62 -6.03
N ASP A 184 -17.62 9.21 -5.82
CA ASP A 184 -18.13 10.40 -6.54
C ASP A 184 -17.53 11.73 -6.05
N GLY A 185 -16.64 11.68 -5.05
CA GLY A 185 -15.99 12.84 -4.45
C GLY A 185 -16.79 13.50 -3.31
N THR A 186 -18.02 13.06 -3.04
CA THR A 186 -18.83 13.57 -1.93
C THR A 186 -18.15 13.25 -0.60
N VAL A 187 -18.00 14.24 0.26
CA VAL A 187 -17.40 14.03 1.60
C VAL A 187 -18.29 13.13 2.43
N THR A 188 -17.70 12.19 3.15
CA THR A 188 -18.40 11.30 4.08
C THR A 188 -18.11 11.65 5.53
N VAL A 189 -16.84 11.97 5.85
CA VAL A 189 -16.41 12.27 7.22
C VAL A 189 -15.38 13.39 7.20
N PHE A 190 -15.52 14.34 8.10
CA PHE A 190 -14.52 15.34 8.48
C PHE A 190 -13.99 15.02 9.87
N SER A 191 -12.68 15.17 10.07
CA SER A 191 -12.08 14.94 11.39
C SER A 191 -10.82 15.74 11.61
N ASN A 192 -10.52 16.01 12.88
CA ASN A 192 -9.28 16.63 13.33
C ASN A 192 -8.37 15.59 13.98
N ARG A 193 -7.07 15.78 13.87
CA ARG A 193 -6.09 14.87 14.45
C ARG A 193 -6.11 14.96 15.98
N ILE A 194 -6.08 13.80 16.62
CA ILE A 194 -5.85 13.68 18.06
C ILE A 194 -4.33 13.57 18.27
N GLN A 195 -3.78 14.41 19.13
CA GLN A 195 -2.36 14.38 19.53
C GLN A 195 -2.09 13.25 20.52
#